data_01d1f1c20daa6dd2004634ddf8acb011
#
_entry.id   01d1f1c20daa6dd2004634ddf8acb011
#
_cell.length_a   1.000
_cell.length_b   1.000
_cell.length_c   1.000
_cell.angle_alpha   90.00
_cell.angle_beta   90.00
_cell.angle_gamma   90.00
#
_symmetry.space_group_name_H-M   'P 1'
#
loop_
_entity.id
_entity.type
_entity.pdbx_description
1 polymer ?
#
loop_
_entity_poly.entity_id
_entity_poly.type
_entity_poly.pdbx_seq_one_letter_code
_entity_poly.pdbx_strand_id
1 'polypeptide(L)'
;MKFPLFSNLLDAPKMAAPKPFSLSRIVIASGFILFFLPFASPLFADVATNYSYNYDYWNEQVVSPDPYYVSAYLIGDDFGIGNFRDPQGLFIKDNRIYICDSGNNRIVQLEAKPDGSYDLTRIITSFWIGEEESAFNYPSDLFETKEGELFICDMNNHRVVRLDKDANYAASIVKPLDESVDANVEFLPMKIVVDHAGRIFLQARNVNKGLMEFDKNGVFVGFMGANKVWVNPVDYIWKLISTQAQRARMDLFIPTEYNNLCLDNDGFIYVTNSSSWYIASIRRLNAMGQDILIRNGYEDPVGDLSFGSAGGVSGSSKFIDVAALDNDSYACFDRVRGRIFMYDFQGNLLYAFGGLGNYKGYFLLPVALDKMGYSLFALDARAAALTRFDLTTYGALINTALDEYKAGRYESSAEQWEQTLKMNGNYDLAYIGIGRAALRQGDYLKAMKYYKLKRDDKGYGKAFQFYRKQWMEENLWKILLLLAIVIIVPKLIKGILKFRKEVMEE
;
A
#
# COMPACT_ATOMS: atom_id res chain seq x y z
N MET A 1 -14.95 50.63 -35.35
CA MET A 1 -13.68 51.21 -34.90
C MET A 1 -12.54 50.49 -35.60
N LYS A 2 -11.82 51.19 -36.49
CA LYS A 2 -10.74 50.68 -37.34
C LYS A 2 -9.43 50.76 -36.54
N PHE A 3 -8.71 49.65 -36.42
CA PHE A 3 -7.33 49.66 -35.97
C PHE A 3 -6.39 49.89 -37.16
N PRO A 4 -5.33 50.74 -37.04
CA PRO A 4 -4.45 51.06 -38.16
C PRO A 4 -3.37 49.97 -38.30
N LEU A 5 -3.08 49.67 -39.57
CA LEU A 5 -2.03 48.84 -40.10
C LEU A 5 -0.63 49.38 -39.73
N PHE A 6 0.23 48.51 -39.24
CA PHE A 6 1.65 48.72 -39.18
C PHE A 6 2.29 48.62 -40.56
N SER A 7 2.64 49.76 -41.14
CA SER A 7 3.61 49.88 -42.20
C SER A 7 4.83 50.64 -41.61
N ASN A 8 5.93 49.95 -41.43
CA ASN A 8 7.31 50.46 -41.45
C ASN A 8 8.23 49.49 -40.69
N LEU A 9 8.77 48.54 -41.42
CA LEU A 9 9.92 47.74 -40.99
C LEU A 9 10.77 47.38 -42.22
N LEU A 10 11.43 48.38 -42.78
CA LEU A 10 12.52 48.21 -43.75
C LEU A 10 13.61 49.22 -43.42
N ASP A 11 14.34 48.95 -42.33
CA ASP A 11 15.69 49.48 -42.13
C ASP A 11 16.46 48.48 -41.28
N ALA A 12 17.11 47.52 -41.95
CA ALA A 12 18.02 46.60 -41.30
C ALA A 12 19.39 47.27 -41.15
N PRO A 13 19.97 47.37 -39.96
CA PRO A 13 21.33 47.86 -39.78
C PRO A 13 22.32 46.85 -40.39
N LYS A 14 23.26 47.36 -41.22
CA LYS A 14 24.37 46.60 -41.84
C LYS A 14 25.13 45.86 -40.73
N MET A 15 25.14 44.53 -40.81
CA MET A 15 25.98 43.67 -39.98
C MET A 15 27.44 43.97 -40.28
N ALA A 16 28.21 44.42 -39.29
CA ALA A 16 29.67 44.48 -39.33
C ALA A 16 30.22 43.05 -39.36
N ALA A 17 31.21 42.82 -40.23
CA ALA A 17 31.89 41.54 -40.39
C ALA A 17 32.46 41.02 -39.05
N PRO A 18 32.34 39.75 -38.72
CA PRO A 18 32.86 39.22 -37.46
C PRO A 18 34.38 39.26 -37.47
N LYS A 19 34.99 39.82 -36.43
CA LYS A 19 36.43 39.72 -36.17
C LYS A 19 36.82 38.26 -35.96
N PRO A 20 38.00 37.80 -36.39
CA PRO A 20 38.43 36.41 -36.21
C PRO A 20 38.57 36.08 -34.71
N PHE A 21 37.91 35.05 -34.26
CA PHE A 21 38.04 34.50 -32.90
C PHE A 21 39.46 33.95 -32.72
N SER A 22 40.19 34.39 -31.70
CA SER A 22 41.49 33.86 -31.36
C SER A 22 41.38 32.42 -30.85
N LEU A 23 42.29 31.54 -31.26
CA LEU A 23 42.34 30.12 -30.84
C LEU A 23 42.32 29.90 -29.31
N SER A 24 42.79 30.91 -28.53
CA SER A 24 42.80 30.83 -27.07
C SER A 24 41.40 30.81 -26.41
N ARG A 25 40.39 31.38 -27.09
CA ARG A 25 39.00 31.36 -26.56
C ARG A 25 38.26 30.05 -26.86
N ILE A 26 38.67 29.33 -27.92
CA ILE A 26 38.10 28.02 -28.27
C ILE A 26 38.58 26.94 -27.29
N VAL A 27 39.88 27.04 -26.86
CA VAL A 27 40.45 26.08 -25.88
C VAL A 27 39.80 26.24 -24.49
N ILE A 28 39.46 27.47 -24.08
CA ILE A 28 38.77 27.69 -22.80
C ILE A 28 37.31 27.23 -22.87
N ALA A 29 36.63 27.42 -24.00
CA ALA A 29 35.25 26.94 -24.16
C ALA A 29 35.14 25.40 -24.24
N SER A 30 36.12 24.76 -24.93
CA SER A 30 36.21 23.29 -24.97
C SER A 30 36.66 22.67 -23.64
N GLY A 31 37.53 23.36 -22.88
CA GLY A 31 37.91 22.95 -21.53
C GLY A 31 36.72 23.01 -20.53
N PHE A 32 35.85 24.01 -20.67
CA PHE A 32 34.67 24.12 -19.83
C PHE A 32 33.57 23.09 -20.19
N ILE A 33 33.43 22.75 -21.47
CA ILE A 33 32.51 21.70 -21.94
C ILE A 33 33.00 20.30 -21.51
N LEU A 34 34.33 20.06 -21.51
CA LEU A 34 34.93 18.81 -21.04
C LEU A 34 34.87 18.63 -19.50
N PHE A 35 34.78 19.73 -18.72
CA PHE A 35 34.69 19.66 -17.27
C PHE A 35 33.24 19.48 -16.76
N PHE A 36 32.23 19.71 -17.62
CA PHE A 36 30.80 19.44 -17.31
C PHE A 36 30.28 18.13 -17.91
N LEU A 37 31.14 17.31 -18.51
CA LEU A 37 30.82 16.01 -19.09
C LEU A 37 31.29 14.79 -18.28
N PRO A 38 31.38 14.85 -16.98
CA PRO A 38 31.48 13.60 -16.29
C PRO A 38 30.68 13.62 -15.01
N PHE A 39 29.76 12.98 -14.99
CA PHE A 39 28.96 12.35 -13.94
C PHE A 39 27.57 12.20 -14.51
N ALA A 40 27.47 11.72 -15.75
CA ALA A 40 26.47 10.72 -16.00
C ALA A 40 26.94 9.58 -15.09
N SER A 41 26.48 9.60 -13.83
CA SER A 41 26.37 8.38 -13.03
C SER A 41 25.87 7.35 -14.02
N PRO A 42 26.50 6.17 -14.16
CA PRO A 42 25.85 5.11 -14.91
C PRO A 42 24.46 5.03 -14.28
N LEU A 43 23.43 5.34 -15.06
CA LEU A 43 22.09 4.87 -14.79
C LEU A 43 22.29 3.37 -14.72
N PHE A 44 22.52 2.84 -13.51
CA PHE A 44 22.41 1.44 -13.27
C PHE A 44 20.96 1.15 -13.64
N ALA A 45 20.79 0.59 -14.82
CA ALA A 45 19.55 0.00 -15.21
C ALA A 45 19.20 -0.94 -14.05
N ASP A 46 18.07 -0.68 -13.43
CA ASP A 46 17.53 -1.47 -12.34
C ASP A 46 17.37 -2.89 -12.88
N VAL A 47 18.37 -3.73 -12.64
CA VAL A 47 18.31 -5.14 -13.03
C VAL A 47 17.16 -5.69 -12.19
N ALA A 48 16.18 -6.34 -12.83
CA ALA A 48 15.11 -6.99 -12.13
C ALA A 48 15.71 -7.88 -11.04
N THR A 49 15.65 -7.40 -9.80
CA THR A 49 16.29 -8.07 -8.66
C THR A 49 15.41 -9.21 -8.22
N ASN A 50 15.93 -10.42 -8.24
CA ASN A 50 15.21 -11.63 -7.84
C ASN A 50 15.47 -11.99 -6.37
N TYR A 51 15.79 -11.02 -5.52
CA TYR A 51 16.03 -11.20 -4.10
C TYR A 51 15.01 -10.43 -3.26
N SER A 52 14.83 -10.87 -2.03
CA SER A 52 14.05 -10.14 -1.02
C SER A 52 14.81 -8.92 -0.55
N TYR A 53 14.11 -7.83 -0.31
CA TYR A 53 14.70 -6.56 0.12
C TYR A 53 13.74 -5.75 0.98
N ASN A 54 14.27 -4.76 1.66
CA ASN A 54 13.57 -3.64 2.27
C ASN A 54 14.19 -2.33 1.80
N TYR A 55 13.59 -1.19 2.15
CA TYR A 55 14.19 0.12 1.93
C TYR A 55 14.90 0.60 3.18
N ASP A 56 16.03 1.26 3.00
CA ASP A 56 16.68 2.03 4.05
C ASP A 56 16.10 3.46 4.13
N TYR A 57 16.68 4.27 5.01
CA TYR A 57 16.30 5.69 5.17
C TYR A 57 16.41 6.51 3.88
N TRP A 58 17.29 6.11 2.96
CA TRP A 58 17.54 6.82 1.70
C TRP A 58 16.66 6.33 0.56
N ASN A 59 15.71 5.44 0.86
CA ASN A 59 14.87 4.77 -0.12
C ASN A 59 15.68 3.93 -1.13
N GLU A 60 16.82 3.39 -0.67
CA GLU A 60 17.61 2.45 -1.45
C GLU A 60 17.24 1.01 -1.06
N GLN A 61 17.21 0.13 -2.06
CA GLN A 61 16.91 -1.29 -1.83
C GLN A 61 18.08 -1.97 -1.12
N VAL A 62 17.82 -2.50 0.06
CA VAL A 62 18.78 -3.27 0.86
C VAL A 62 18.36 -4.73 0.87
N VAL A 63 19.24 -5.61 0.40
CA VAL A 63 19.01 -7.07 0.41
C VAL A 63 18.69 -7.54 1.82
N SER A 64 17.65 -8.33 1.95
CA SER A 64 17.25 -8.96 3.21
C SER A 64 17.19 -10.49 3.08
N PRO A 65 17.28 -11.24 4.20
CA PRO A 65 16.92 -12.64 4.19
C PRO A 65 15.47 -12.82 3.68
N ASP A 66 15.20 -13.96 3.04
CA ASP A 66 13.86 -14.25 2.55
C ASP A 66 12.87 -14.37 3.72
N PRO A 67 11.79 -13.56 3.73
CA PRO A 67 10.78 -13.61 4.80
C PRO A 67 9.80 -14.77 4.61
N TYR A 68 9.64 -15.24 3.37
CA TYR A 68 8.76 -16.31 2.98
C TYR A 68 9.49 -17.33 2.10
N TYR A 69 9.01 -18.57 2.13
CA TYR A 69 9.42 -19.63 1.20
C TYR A 69 8.17 -20.27 0.58
N VAL A 70 8.31 -20.84 -0.59
CA VAL A 70 7.22 -21.56 -1.26
C VAL A 70 7.03 -22.91 -0.58
N SER A 71 5.90 -23.13 0.05
CA SER A 71 5.54 -24.38 0.72
C SER A 71 4.65 -25.29 -0.12
N ALA A 72 3.82 -24.69 -1.01
CA ALA A 72 3.01 -25.44 -1.96
C ALA A 72 2.87 -24.69 -3.29
N TYR A 73 2.69 -25.47 -4.37
CA TYR A 73 2.39 -24.99 -5.70
C TYR A 73 1.32 -25.89 -6.29
N LEU A 74 0.10 -25.39 -6.43
CA LEU A 74 -1.09 -26.16 -6.72
C LEU A 74 -1.61 -25.81 -8.12
N ILE A 75 -1.84 -26.84 -8.91
CA ILE A 75 -2.47 -26.73 -10.24
C ILE A 75 -3.74 -27.58 -10.29
N GLY A 76 -4.61 -27.32 -11.23
CA GLY A 76 -5.88 -28.06 -11.33
C GLY A 76 -5.70 -29.56 -11.57
N ASP A 77 -4.62 -29.95 -12.25
CA ASP A 77 -4.31 -31.37 -12.50
C ASP A 77 -3.99 -32.15 -11.22
N ASP A 78 -3.48 -31.50 -10.16
CA ASP A 78 -3.24 -32.14 -8.87
C ASP A 78 -4.53 -32.69 -8.23
N PHE A 79 -5.67 -32.13 -8.62
CA PHE A 79 -7.00 -32.51 -8.13
C PHE A 79 -7.82 -33.31 -9.15
N GLY A 80 -7.24 -33.68 -10.30
CA GLY A 80 -7.92 -34.43 -11.34
C GLY A 80 -9.03 -33.66 -12.09
N ILE A 81 -9.02 -32.32 -12.01
CA ILE A 81 -10.06 -31.45 -12.60
C ILE A 81 -9.61 -30.75 -13.89
N GLY A 82 -8.43 -31.12 -14.40
CA GLY A 82 -7.77 -30.41 -15.50
C GLY A 82 -7.24 -29.04 -15.08
N ASN A 83 -6.33 -28.49 -15.87
CA ASN A 83 -5.68 -27.24 -15.55
C ASN A 83 -6.69 -26.07 -15.35
N PHE A 84 -6.38 -25.18 -14.43
CA PHE A 84 -7.08 -23.89 -14.36
C PHE A 84 -6.90 -23.14 -15.68
N ARG A 85 -7.87 -22.32 -16.01
CA ARG A 85 -7.82 -21.49 -17.21
C ARG A 85 -8.19 -20.06 -16.87
N ASP A 86 -7.21 -19.16 -17.02
CA ASP A 86 -7.37 -17.73 -16.73
C ASP A 86 -8.11 -17.48 -15.39
N PRO A 87 -7.64 -18.09 -14.27
CA PRO A 87 -8.26 -17.86 -12.97
C PRO A 87 -8.07 -16.41 -12.54
N GLN A 88 -9.11 -15.75 -11.96
CA GLN A 88 -9.09 -14.32 -11.64
C GLN A 88 -9.36 -14.00 -10.18
N GLY A 89 -10.12 -14.82 -9.46
CA GLY A 89 -10.50 -14.60 -8.08
C GLY A 89 -9.94 -15.65 -7.14
N LEU A 90 -9.54 -15.21 -5.97
CA LEU A 90 -9.10 -16.04 -4.87
C LEU A 90 -9.75 -15.52 -3.59
N PHE A 91 -10.37 -16.38 -2.83
CA PHE A 91 -10.92 -16.05 -1.52
C PHE A 91 -10.65 -17.19 -0.54
N ILE A 92 -10.16 -16.85 0.64
CA ILE A 92 -9.81 -17.82 1.67
C ILE A 92 -10.54 -17.49 2.96
N LYS A 93 -11.21 -18.48 3.52
CA LYS A 93 -11.85 -18.38 4.82
C LYS A 93 -11.60 -19.63 5.64
N ASP A 94 -11.04 -19.44 6.81
CA ASP A 94 -10.59 -20.52 7.69
C ASP A 94 -9.62 -21.46 6.93
N ASN A 95 -10.00 -22.71 6.67
CA ASN A 95 -9.23 -23.68 5.88
C ASN A 95 -9.79 -23.88 4.46
N ARG A 96 -10.83 -23.14 4.04
CA ARG A 96 -11.43 -23.22 2.71
C ARG A 96 -10.81 -22.22 1.76
N ILE A 97 -10.45 -22.69 0.59
CA ILE A 97 -9.84 -21.93 -0.50
C ILE A 97 -10.80 -21.97 -1.68
N TYR A 98 -11.25 -20.83 -2.14
CA TYR A 98 -12.09 -20.69 -3.32
C TYR A 98 -11.30 -20.05 -4.45
N ILE A 99 -11.30 -20.71 -5.61
CA ILE A 99 -10.65 -20.21 -6.84
C ILE A 99 -11.73 -19.99 -7.89
N CYS A 100 -11.86 -18.76 -8.37
CA CYS A 100 -12.64 -18.46 -9.56
C CYS A 100 -11.82 -18.87 -10.79
N ASP A 101 -12.06 -20.06 -11.30
CA ASP A 101 -11.47 -20.60 -12.54
C ASP A 101 -12.26 -20.05 -13.73
N SER A 102 -12.07 -18.75 -13.98
CA SER A 102 -12.94 -17.89 -14.80
C SER A 102 -13.05 -18.37 -16.25
N GLY A 103 -11.93 -18.75 -16.84
CA GLY A 103 -11.90 -19.25 -18.22
C GLY A 103 -12.54 -20.63 -18.41
N ASN A 104 -12.74 -21.38 -17.32
CA ASN A 104 -13.48 -22.64 -17.29
C ASN A 104 -14.92 -22.46 -16.76
N ASN A 105 -15.35 -21.22 -16.48
CA ASN A 105 -16.69 -20.88 -15.98
C ASN A 105 -17.09 -21.66 -14.71
N ARG A 106 -16.17 -21.83 -13.78
CA ARG A 106 -16.40 -22.61 -12.56
C ARG A 106 -15.77 -21.97 -11.33
N ILE A 107 -16.29 -22.32 -10.16
CA ILE A 107 -15.68 -22.06 -8.87
C ILE A 107 -15.13 -23.39 -8.35
N VAL A 108 -13.87 -23.41 -7.94
CA VAL A 108 -13.22 -24.58 -7.34
C VAL A 108 -13.03 -24.31 -5.85
N GLN A 109 -13.55 -25.17 -5.01
CA GLN A 109 -13.39 -25.13 -3.55
C GLN A 109 -12.43 -26.23 -3.11
N LEU A 110 -11.33 -25.82 -2.47
CA LEU A 110 -10.37 -26.71 -1.85
C LEU A 110 -10.45 -26.55 -0.32
N GLU A 111 -10.05 -27.57 0.38
CA GLU A 111 -9.89 -27.57 1.85
C GLU A 111 -8.43 -27.88 2.19
N ALA A 112 -7.78 -26.97 2.93
CA ALA A 112 -6.43 -27.18 3.46
C ALA A 112 -6.50 -28.05 4.72
N LYS A 113 -5.71 -29.11 4.77
CA LYS A 113 -5.64 -30.00 5.92
C LYS A 113 -4.48 -29.64 6.85
N PRO A 114 -4.56 -30.07 8.13
CA PRO A 114 -3.50 -29.82 9.10
C PRO A 114 -2.14 -30.44 8.74
N ASP A 115 -2.14 -31.51 7.91
CA ASP A 115 -0.93 -32.16 7.41
C ASP A 115 -0.26 -31.44 6.23
N GLY A 116 -0.86 -30.31 5.77
CA GLY A 116 -0.38 -29.52 4.66
C GLY A 116 -0.88 -29.99 3.29
N SER A 117 -1.69 -31.03 3.22
CA SER A 117 -2.36 -31.48 2.00
C SER A 117 -3.63 -30.67 1.70
N TYR A 118 -4.13 -30.82 0.49
CA TYR A 118 -5.34 -30.12 0.03
C TYR A 118 -6.30 -31.13 -0.60
N ASP A 119 -7.58 -31.04 -0.23
CA ASP A 119 -8.63 -31.85 -0.84
C ASP A 119 -9.54 -30.97 -1.70
N LEU A 120 -9.93 -31.50 -2.85
CA LEU A 120 -11.02 -30.94 -3.63
C LEU A 120 -12.36 -31.23 -2.93
N THR A 121 -13.04 -30.20 -2.47
CA THR A 121 -14.34 -30.35 -1.76
C THR A 121 -15.51 -30.25 -2.73
N ARG A 122 -15.47 -29.24 -3.63
CA ARG A 122 -16.59 -28.96 -4.52
C ARG A 122 -16.16 -28.20 -5.76
N ILE A 123 -16.89 -28.44 -6.87
CA ILE A 123 -16.83 -27.63 -8.08
C ILE A 123 -18.25 -27.10 -8.33
N ILE A 124 -18.41 -25.78 -8.51
CA ILE A 124 -19.70 -25.17 -8.81
C ILE A 124 -19.60 -24.60 -10.22
N THR A 125 -20.37 -25.14 -11.15
CA THR A 125 -20.44 -24.70 -12.56
C THR A 125 -21.75 -24.02 -12.90
N SER A 126 -22.82 -24.42 -12.21
CA SER A 126 -24.20 -23.95 -12.43
C SER A 126 -25.01 -24.01 -11.14
N PHE A 127 -26.20 -23.46 -11.19
CA PHE A 127 -27.19 -23.46 -10.11
C PHE A 127 -28.60 -23.37 -10.71
N TRP A 128 -29.62 -23.70 -9.94
CA TRP A 128 -30.99 -23.71 -10.39
C TRP A 128 -31.76 -22.47 -9.94
N ILE A 129 -32.44 -21.80 -10.87
CA ILE A 129 -33.37 -20.70 -10.61
C ILE A 129 -34.78 -21.23 -10.91
N GLY A 130 -35.48 -21.69 -9.86
CA GLY A 130 -36.71 -22.43 -10.04
C GLY A 130 -36.47 -23.74 -10.78
N GLU A 131 -37.03 -23.87 -12.00
CA GLU A 131 -36.87 -25.06 -12.85
C GLU A 131 -35.78 -24.90 -13.94
N GLU A 132 -35.15 -23.72 -14.06
CA GLU A 132 -34.16 -23.45 -15.08
C GLU A 132 -32.74 -23.54 -14.50
N GLU A 133 -31.86 -24.26 -15.20
CA GLU A 133 -30.45 -24.31 -14.89
C GLU A 133 -29.73 -23.09 -15.47
N SER A 134 -28.96 -22.38 -14.63
CA SER A 134 -28.16 -21.22 -14.99
C SER A 134 -26.70 -21.47 -14.71
N ALA A 135 -25.84 -21.34 -15.71
CA ALA A 135 -24.39 -21.50 -15.59
C ALA A 135 -23.69 -20.15 -15.38
N PHE A 136 -22.50 -20.20 -14.78
CA PHE A 136 -21.59 -19.04 -14.71
C PHE A 136 -20.99 -18.75 -16.07
N ASN A 137 -20.67 -17.46 -16.28
CA ASN A 137 -19.90 -16.98 -17.43
C ASN A 137 -18.82 -16.03 -16.96
N TYR A 138 -17.59 -16.54 -16.88
CA TYR A 138 -16.43 -15.82 -16.39
C TYR A 138 -16.61 -15.27 -14.96
N PRO A 139 -16.82 -16.14 -13.94
CA PRO A 139 -16.87 -15.70 -12.55
C PRO A 139 -15.52 -15.08 -12.15
N SER A 140 -15.53 -13.82 -11.74
CA SER A 140 -14.30 -13.03 -11.55
C SER A 140 -13.84 -12.94 -10.10
N ASP A 141 -14.76 -13.07 -9.15
CA ASP A 141 -14.49 -13.01 -7.72
C ASP A 141 -15.61 -13.62 -6.91
N LEU A 142 -15.32 -13.92 -5.64
CA LEU A 142 -16.34 -14.39 -4.71
C LEU A 142 -16.02 -13.98 -3.27
N PHE A 143 -17.05 -13.95 -2.44
CA PHE A 143 -16.97 -13.74 -1.00
C PHE A 143 -17.89 -14.71 -0.26
N GLU A 144 -17.41 -15.33 0.83
CA GLU A 144 -18.21 -16.17 1.72
C GLU A 144 -18.52 -15.43 3.02
N THR A 145 -19.78 -15.25 3.35
CA THR A 145 -20.22 -14.65 4.63
C THR A 145 -19.99 -15.60 5.81
N LYS A 146 -20.14 -15.08 7.03
CA LYS A 146 -20.06 -15.92 8.26
C LYS A 146 -21.09 -17.02 8.30
N GLU A 147 -22.24 -16.80 7.68
CA GLU A 147 -23.36 -17.74 7.58
C GLU A 147 -23.12 -18.81 6.51
N GLY A 148 -22.04 -18.69 5.70
CA GLY A 148 -21.69 -19.62 4.65
C GLY A 148 -22.35 -19.30 3.31
N GLU A 149 -23.00 -18.13 3.17
CA GLU A 149 -23.53 -17.70 1.88
C GLU A 149 -22.40 -17.23 0.96
N LEU A 150 -22.51 -17.58 -0.32
CA LEU A 150 -21.55 -17.21 -1.35
C LEU A 150 -22.10 -16.07 -2.22
N PHE A 151 -21.36 -15.01 -2.33
CA PHE A 151 -21.60 -13.92 -3.28
C PHE A 151 -20.58 -14.03 -4.41
N ILE A 152 -21.02 -14.24 -5.64
CA ILE A 152 -20.16 -14.54 -6.79
C ILE A 152 -20.37 -13.48 -7.87
N CYS A 153 -19.30 -12.81 -8.28
CA CYS A 153 -19.28 -11.89 -9.41
C CYS A 153 -19.32 -12.68 -10.73
N ASP A 154 -20.50 -12.89 -11.28
CA ASP A 154 -20.74 -13.57 -12.56
C ASP A 154 -20.65 -12.54 -13.70
N MET A 155 -19.39 -12.13 -14.02
CA MET A 155 -19.06 -10.89 -14.72
C MET A 155 -19.72 -10.80 -16.11
N ASN A 156 -19.56 -11.81 -16.95
CA ASN A 156 -20.08 -11.77 -18.32
C ASN A 156 -21.59 -12.07 -18.40
N ASN A 157 -22.21 -12.50 -17.30
CA ASN A 157 -23.66 -12.55 -17.15
C ASN A 157 -24.24 -11.27 -16.51
N HIS A 158 -23.40 -10.25 -16.27
CA HIS A 158 -23.78 -8.93 -15.77
C HIS A 158 -24.55 -8.96 -14.44
N ARG A 159 -24.16 -9.87 -13.53
CA ARG A 159 -24.82 -10.06 -12.26
C ARG A 159 -23.86 -10.48 -11.16
N VAL A 160 -24.27 -10.25 -9.91
CA VAL A 160 -23.72 -10.95 -8.75
C VAL A 160 -24.74 -12.00 -8.34
N VAL A 161 -24.31 -13.24 -8.14
CA VAL A 161 -25.16 -14.36 -7.72
C VAL A 161 -24.94 -14.59 -6.23
N ARG A 162 -26.02 -14.68 -5.45
CA ARG A 162 -26.00 -15.12 -4.06
C ARG A 162 -26.49 -16.56 -3.99
N LEU A 163 -25.64 -17.43 -3.46
CA LEU A 163 -25.96 -18.81 -3.19
C LEU A 163 -25.96 -19.04 -1.67
N ASP A 164 -26.78 -19.99 -1.20
CA ASP A 164 -26.71 -20.46 0.19
C ASP A 164 -25.48 -21.37 0.41
N LYS A 165 -25.26 -21.81 1.65
CA LYS A 165 -24.15 -22.69 2.04
C LYS A 165 -24.10 -24.01 1.25
N ASP A 166 -25.25 -24.48 0.74
CA ASP A 166 -25.38 -25.73 -0.02
C ASP A 166 -25.28 -25.48 -1.54
N ALA A 167 -24.97 -24.23 -1.95
CA ALA A 167 -24.89 -23.72 -3.32
C ALA A 167 -26.25 -23.68 -4.04
N ASN A 168 -27.36 -23.57 -3.33
CA ASN A 168 -28.65 -23.27 -3.93
C ASN A 168 -28.79 -21.76 -4.17
N TYR A 169 -29.49 -21.40 -5.25
CA TYR A 169 -29.75 -20.01 -5.59
C TYR A 169 -30.61 -19.30 -4.54
N ALA A 170 -30.17 -18.16 -4.07
CA ALA A 170 -30.90 -17.31 -3.14
C ALA A 170 -31.37 -16.01 -3.80
N ALA A 171 -30.49 -15.31 -4.53
CA ALA A 171 -30.81 -14.04 -5.16
C ALA A 171 -29.76 -13.67 -6.25
N SER A 172 -30.08 -12.66 -7.06
CA SER A 172 -29.11 -12.01 -7.95
C SER A 172 -29.19 -10.49 -7.82
N ILE A 173 -28.01 -9.84 -7.85
CA ILE A 173 -27.90 -8.39 -7.98
C ILE A 173 -27.54 -8.09 -9.43
N VAL A 174 -28.36 -7.26 -10.06
CA VAL A 174 -28.18 -6.79 -11.44
C VAL A 174 -27.93 -5.29 -11.44
N LYS A 175 -27.67 -4.73 -12.62
CA LYS A 175 -27.45 -3.29 -12.78
C LYS A 175 -28.55 -2.47 -12.10
N PRO A 176 -28.21 -1.56 -11.16
CA PRO A 176 -29.19 -0.70 -10.52
C PRO A 176 -29.84 0.27 -11.53
N LEU A 177 -31.15 0.46 -11.39
CA LEU A 177 -31.93 1.47 -12.13
C LEU A 177 -31.97 2.78 -11.33
N ASP A 178 -30.80 3.39 -11.11
CA ASP A 178 -30.64 4.61 -10.34
C ASP A 178 -30.01 5.70 -11.23
N GLU A 179 -30.44 6.95 -11.09
CA GLU A 179 -29.95 8.08 -11.89
C GLU A 179 -28.43 8.33 -11.70
N SER A 180 -27.88 7.95 -10.56
CA SER A 180 -26.44 8.05 -10.30
C SER A 180 -25.61 7.03 -11.05
N VAL A 181 -26.22 5.94 -11.57
CA VAL A 181 -25.57 4.90 -12.38
C VAL A 181 -25.76 5.24 -13.86
N ASP A 182 -24.67 5.45 -14.59
CA ASP A 182 -24.75 5.77 -16.02
C ASP A 182 -25.48 4.64 -16.79
N ALA A 183 -26.55 5.01 -17.52
CA ALA A 183 -27.35 4.07 -18.27
C ALA A 183 -26.54 3.31 -19.34
N ASN A 184 -25.49 3.95 -19.90
CA ASN A 184 -24.67 3.37 -20.98
C ASN A 184 -23.52 2.49 -20.46
N VAL A 185 -23.21 2.51 -19.16
CA VAL A 185 -22.17 1.65 -18.59
C VAL A 185 -22.70 0.22 -18.46
N GLU A 186 -21.96 -0.72 -18.98
CA GLU A 186 -22.22 -2.14 -18.81
C GLU A 186 -21.91 -2.57 -17.37
N PHE A 187 -22.79 -3.35 -16.77
CA PHE A 187 -22.58 -3.83 -15.38
C PHE A 187 -21.68 -5.06 -15.40
N LEU A 188 -20.39 -4.86 -15.14
CA LEU A 188 -19.37 -5.89 -15.13
C LEU A 188 -18.81 -6.01 -13.69
N PRO A 189 -19.44 -6.78 -12.80
CA PRO A 189 -18.97 -6.96 -11.43
C PRO A 189 -17.62 -7.67 -11.43
N MET A 190 -16.61 -7.09 -10.76
CA MET A 190 -15.25 -7.59 -10.76
C MET A 190 -14.82 -8.14 -9.42
N LYS A 191 -15.09 -7.40 -8.35
CA LYS A 191 -14.64 -7.71 -6.99
C LYS A 191 -15.73 -7.39 -5.98
N ILE A 192 -15.84 -8.21 -4.93
CA ILE A 192 -16.93 -8.11 -3.97
C ILE A 192 -16.47 -8.41 -2.53
N VAL A 193 -16.98 -7.64 -1.57
CA VAL A 193 -16.93 -7.99 -0.15
C VAL A 193 -18.27 -7.71 0.51
N VAL A 194 -18.56 -8.44 1.58
CA VAL A 194 -19.77 -8.24 2.41
C VAL A 194 -19.32 -7.99 3.83
N ASP A 195 -19.71 -6.86 4.41
CA ASP A 195 -19.33 -6.52 5.77
C ASP A 195 -20.17 -7.27 6.84
N HIS A 196 -19.81 -7.05 8.10
CA HIS A 196 -20.50 -7.71 9.23
C HIS A 196 -21.97 -7.28 9.41
N ALA A 197 -22.37 -6.17 8.80
CA ALA A 197 -23.77 -5.71 8.80
C ALA A 197 -24.57 -6.26 7.60
N GLY A 198 -23.92 -7.02 6.72
CA GLY A 198 -24.51 -7.56 5.50
C GLY A 198 -24.57 -6.55 4.35
N ARG A 199 -23.90 -5.39 4.47
CA ARG A 199 -23.77 -4.47 3.34
C ARG A 199 -22.79 -5.04 2.33
N ILE A 200 -23.12 -4.91 1.05
CA ILE A 200 -22.38 -5.46 -0.06
C ILE A 200 -21.64 -4.32 -0.76
N PHE A 201 -20.33 -4.45 -0.89
CA PHE A 201 -19.49 -3.50 -1.60
C PHE A 201 -18.93 -4.17 -2.85
N LEU A 202 -19.19 -3.56 -3.98
CA LEU A 202 -18.87 -4.09 -5.28
C LEU A 202 -18.00 -3.10 -6.07
N GLN A 203 -16.91 -3.60 -6.62
CA GLN A 203 -16.18 -2.92 -7.69
C GLN A 203 -16.66 -3.48 -9.03
N ALA A 204 -17.14 -2.61 -9.90
CA ALA A 204 -17.51 -2.96 -11.27
C ALA A 204 -16.63 -2.21 -12.26
N ARG A 205 -16.33 -2.84 -13.39
CA ARG A 205 -15.51 -2.25 -14.46
C ARG A 205 -16.21 -1.01 -15.05
N ASN A 206 -15.43 0.00 -15.40
CA ASN A 206 -15.89 1.28 -15.95
C ASN A 206 -16.75 2.12 -14.98
N VAL A 207 -16.74 1.80 -13.68
CA VAL A 207 -17.41 2.56 -12.65
C VAL A 207 -16.39 3.38 -11.86
N ASN A 208 -16.28 4.68 -12.19
CA ASN A 208 -15.26 5.59 -11.62
C ASN A 208 -15.73 6.33 -10.37
N LYS A 209 -16.93 6.04 -9.88
CA LYS A 209 -17.55 6.74 -8.75
C LYS A 209 -17.19 6.14 -7.38
N GLY A 210 -16.28 5.18 -7.34
CA GLY A 210 -15.90 4.42 -6.15
C GLY A 210 -16.55 3.03 -6.13
N LEU A 211 -16.72 2.48 -4.93
CA LEU A 211 -17.39 1.20 -4.73
C LEU A 211 -18.91 1.40 -4.79
N MET A 212 -19.61 0.48 -5.45
CA MET A 212 -21.07 0.41 -5.39
C MET A 212 -21.47 -0.22 -4.07
N GLU A 213 -22.31 0.45 -3.28
CA GLU A 213 -22.84 -0.05 -2.01
C GLU A 213 -24.28 -0.54 -2.21
N PHE A 214 -24.54 -1.75 -1.72
CA PHE A 214 -25.87 -2.34 -1.67
C PHE A 214 -26.19 -2.73 -0.22
N ASP A 215 -27.47 -2.70 0.13
CA ASP A 215 -27.94 -3.22 1.39
C ASP A 215 -27.90 -4.78 1.43
N LYS A 216 -28.22 -5.37 2.56
CA LYS A 216 -28.25 -6.83 2.75
C LYS A 216 -29.23 -7.57 1.83
N ASN A 217 -30.20 -6.87 1.25
CA ASN A 217 -31.20 -7.41 0.32
C ASN A 217 -30.76 -7.24 -1.15
N GLY A 218 -29.58 -6.62 -1.39
CA GLY A 218 -29.09 -6.32 -2.74
C GLY A 218 -29.70 -5.08 -3.37
N VAL A 219 -30.32 -4.19 -2.57
CA VAL A 219 -30.83 -2.90 -3.05
C VAL A 219 -29.68 -1.88 -3.06
N PHE A 220 -29.52 -1.19 -4.18
CA PHE A 220 -28.48 -0.18 -4.34
C PHE A 220 -28.72 1.02 -3.40
N VAL A 221 -27.67 1.40 -2.68
CA VAL A 221 -27.67 2.52 -1.71
C VAL A 221 -26.97 3.74 -2.28
N GLY A 222 -25.86 3.53 -2.98
CA GLY A 222 -25.04 4.62 -3.53
C GLY A 222 -23.61 4.21 -3.85
N PHE A 223 -22.73 5.21 -3.94
CA PHE A 223 -21.30 5.01 -4.17
C PHE A 223 -20.50 5.44 -2.95
N MET A 224 -19.48 4.66 -2.60
CA MET A 224 -18.60 4.92 -1.46
C MET A 224 -17.15 5.07 -1.91
N GLY A 225 -16.43 6.01 -1.29
CA GLY A 225 -14.96 6.09 -1.36
C GLY A 225 -14.39 6.50 -2.71
N ALA A 226 -15.10 7.30 -3.52
CA ALA A 226 -14.62 7.74 -4.83
C ALA A 226 -13.20 8.34 -4.75
N ASN A 227 -12.35 8.00 -5.70
CA ASN A 227 -11.03 8.59 -5.84
C ASN A 227 -11.14 10.07 -6.18
N LYS A 228 -10.31 10.91 -5.55
CA LYS A 228 -10.22 12.32 -5.96
C LYS A 228 -9.61 12.40 -7.35
N VAL A 229 -10.20 13.23 -8.21
CA VAL A 229 -9.62 13.56 -9.51
C VAL A 229 -8.37 14.38 -9.26
N TRP A 230 -7.21 13.86 -9.64
CA TRP A 230 -5.99 14.64 -9.65
C TRP A 230 -5.82 15.29 -11.02
N VAL A 231 -5.83 16.61 -11.04
CA VAL A 231 -5.67 17.37 -12.27
C VAL A 231 -4.26 17.90 -12.31
N ASN A 232 -3.46 17.45 -13.29
CA ASN A 232 -2.16 18.04 -13.55
C ASN A 232 -2.36 19.55 -13.90
N PRO A 233 -1.76 20.48 -13.17
CA PRO A 233 -1.94 21.91 -13.45
C PRO A 233 -1.57 22.29 -14.89
N VAL A 234 -0.57 21.66 -15.49
CA VAL A 234 -0.15 21.90 -16.88
C VAL A 234 -1.24 21.46 -17.87
N ASP A 235 -1.80 20.26 -17.67
CA ASP A 235 -2.87 19.75 -18.52
C ASP A 235 -4.16 20.57 -18.37
N TYR A 236 -4.42 21.06 -17.15
CA TYR A 236 -5.53 21.96 -16.89
C TYR A 236 -5.40 23.29 -17.64
N ILE A 237 -4.22 23.93 -17.55
CA ILE A 237 -3.92 25.17 -18.29
C ILE A 237 -4.00 24.90 -19.79
N TRP A 238 -3.42 23.78 -20.25
CA TRP A 238 -3.45 23.40 -21.66
C TRP A 238 -4.88 23.20 -22.16
N LYS A 239 -5.75 22.60 -21.34
CA LYS A 239 -7.16 22.42 -21.64
C LYS A 239 -7.93 23.76 -21.72
N LEU A 240 -7.55 24.78 -20.90
CA LEU A 240 -8.15 26.12 -20.95
C LEU A 240 -7.83 26.87 -22.24
N ILE A 241 -6.62 26.74 -22.76
CA ILE A 241 -6.15 27.48 -23.98
C ILE A 241 -6.38 26.69 -25.27
N SER A 242 -6.74 25.41 -25.21
CA SER A 242 -6.94 24.54 -26.36
C SER A 242 -8.25 24.83 -27.08
N THR A 243 -8.26 24.61 -28.40
CA THR A 243 -9.49 24.65 -29.23
C THR A 243 -10.45 23.51 -28.88
N GLN A 244 -11.72 23.61 -29.29
CA GLN A 244 -12.72 22.55 -29.06
C GLN A 244 -12.30 21.21 -29.67
N ALA A 245 -11.70 21.23 -30.86
CA ALA A 245 -11.22 20.02 -31.54
C ALA A 245 -10.00 19.39 -30.81
N GLN A 246 -9.13 20.21 -30.23
CA GLN A 246 -8.02 19.74 -29.39
C GLN A 246 -8.51 19.18 -28.06
N ARG A 247 -9.45 19.88 -27.40
CA ARG A 247 -10.07 19.40 -26.15
C ARG A 247 -10.77 18.06 -26.29
N ALA A 248 -11.40 17.78 -27.43
CA ALA A 248 -12.04 16.50 -27.72
C ALA A 248 -11.06 15.32 -27.85
N ARG A 249 -9.75 15.61 -28.04
CA ARG A 249 -8.68 14.60 -28.13
C ARG A 249 -7.86 14.50 -26.84
N MET A 250 -8.13 15.36 -25.86
CA MET A 250 -7.44 15.31 -24.56
C MET A 250 -8.10 14.30 -23.65
N ASP A 251 -7.30 13.68 -22.82
CA ASP A 251 -7.79 12.75 -21.79
C ASP A 251 -8.81 13.44 -20.88
N LEU A 252 -9.89 12.72 -20.60
CA LEU A 252 -10.88 13.16 -19.63
C LEU A 252 -10.26 13.04 -18.22
N PHE A 253 -10.49 14.05 -17.38
CA PHE A 253 -10.14 13.97 -15.97
C PHE A 253 -11.18 13.09 -15.25
N ILE A 254 -10.97 11.78 -15.33
CA ILE A 254 -11.84 10.77 -14.73
C ILE A 254 -11.15 10.24 -13.46
N PRO A 255 -11.87 10.03 -12.34
CA PRO A 255 -11.30 9.35 -11.18
C PRO A 255 -10.79 7.95 -11.56
N THR A 256 -9.68 7.54 -10.98
CA THR A 256 -9.15 6.19 -11.19
C THR A 256 -10.06 5.17 -10.52
N GLU A 257 -10.34 4.09 -11.23
CA GLU A 257 -11.10 2.96 -10.68
C GLU A 257 -10.30 2.21 -9.62
N TYR A 258 -11.01 1.65 -8.66
CA TYR A 258 -10.44 0.60 -7.82
C TYR A 258 -10.32 -0.69 -8.65
N ASN A 259 -9.32 -1.48 -8.35
CA ASN A 259 -9.11 -2.77 -9.04
C ASN A 259 -9.27 -3.96 -8.11
N ASN A 260 -9.17 -3.76 -6.80
CA ASN A 260 -9.49 -4.78 -5.82
C ASN A 260 -9.95 -4.19 -4.49
N LEU A 261 -10.57 -5.03 -3.65
CA LEU A 261 -11.00 -4.72 -2.30
C LEU A 261 -10.89 -5.95 -1.39
N CYS A 262 -10.52 -5.72 -0.12
CA CYS A 262 -10.40 -6.71 0.92
C CYS A 262 -10.98 -6.16 2.22
N LEU A 263 -11.72 -6.98 2.95
CA LEU A 263 -12.25 -6.62 4.28
C LEU A 263 -11.25 -7.03 5.35
N ASP A 264 -10.92 -6.11 6.26
CA ASP A 264 -10.10 -6.45 7.43
C ASP A 264 -10.96 -6.92 8.62
N ASN A 265 -10.29 -7.36 9.68
CA ASN A 265 -10.97 -7.88 10.87
C ASN A 265 -11.77 -6.81 11.65
N ASP A 266 -11.44 -5.54 11.47
CA ASP A 266 -12.11 -4.39 12.10
C ASP A 266 -13.34 -3.93 11.28
N GLY A 267 -13.57 -4.51 10.10
CA GLY A 267 -14.65 -4.16 9.19
C GLY A 267 -14.35 -2.96 8.29
N PHE A 268 -13.09 -2.53 8.18
CA PHE A 268 -12.67 -1.55 7.19
C PHE A 268 -12.32 -2.22 5.87
N ILE A 269 -12.44 -1.47 4.77
CA ILE A 269 -12.21 -1.98 3.43
C ILE A 269 -10.89 -1.44 2.91
N TYR A 270 -9.91 -2.34 2.69
CA TYR A 270 -8.74 -2.02 1.90
C TYR A 270 -9.10 -2.04 0.42
N VAL A 271 -8.63 -1.05 -0.32
CA VAL A 271 -8.79 -0.97 -1.76
C VAL A 271 -7.48 -0.64 -2.43
N THR A 272 -7.27 -1.20 -3.63
CA THR A 272 -6.13 -0.89 -4.48
C THR A 272 -6.58 -0.19 -5.75
N ASN A 273 -5.68 0.60 -6.35
CA ASN A 273 -5.89 1.19 -7.67
C ASN A 273 -4.57 1.20 -8.45
N SER A 274 -4.67 1.23 -9.77
CA SER A 274 -3.51 1.25 -10.68
C SER A 274 -3.10 2.67 -11.08
N SER A 275 -3.38 3.66 -10.24
CA SER A 275 -3.03 5.06 -10.49
C SER A 275 -1.53 5.26 -10.61
N SER A 276 -1.17 6.36 -11.22
CA SER A 276 0.19 6.85 -11.18
C SER A 276 0.58 7.29 -9.76
N TRP A 277 1.86 7.30 -9.51
CA TRP A 277 2.57 7.49 -8.24
C TRP A 277 2.14 8.64 -7.31
N TYR A 278 1.39 9.64 -7.76
CA TYR A 278 0.91 10.74 -6.89
C TYR A 278 -0.48 10.51 -6.30
N ILE A 279 -1.11 9.38 -6.58
CA ILE A 279 -2.39 9.01 -5.97
C ILE A 279 -2.13 7.79 -5.10
N ALA A 280 -2.67 7.81 -3.89
CA ALA A 280 -2.53 6.68 -2.97
C ALA A 280 -2.99 5.39 -3.64
N SER A 281 -2.02 4.50 -3.94
CA SER A 281 -2.27 3.22 -4.62
C SER A 281 -3.05 2.25 -3.76
N ILE A 282 -2.99 2.44 -2.43
CA ILE A 282 -3.70 1.67 -1.42
C ILE A 282 -4.44 2.65 -0.52
N ARG A 283 -5.67 2.30 -0.13
CA ARG A 283 -6.45 3.02 0.87
C ARG A 283 -7.11 2.03 1.83
N ARG A 284 -7.36 2.48 3.05
CA ARG A 284 -8.18 1.78 4.04
C ARG A 284 -9.41 2.65 4.29
N LEU A 285 -10.56 2.22 3.84
CA LEU A 285 -11.78 3.00 3.88
C LEU A 285 -12.60 2.67 5.13
N ASN A 286 -13.05 3.70 5.84
CA ASN A 286 -14.04 3.56 6.89
C ASN A 286 -15.47 3.46 6.31
N ALA A 287 -16.47 3.27 7.17
CA ALA A 287 -17.87 3.14 6.77
C ALA A 287 -18.43 4.36 6.01
N MET A 288 -17.76 5.50 6.04
CA MET A 288 -18.11 6.72 5.28
C MET A 288 -17.29 6.86 3.98
N GLY A 289 -16.49 5.87 3.62
CA GLY A 289 -15.62 5.93 2.44
C GLY A 289 -14.40 6.86 2.58
N GLN A 290 -14.05 7.26 3.80
CA GLN A 290 -12.88 8.10 4.04
C GLN A 290 -11.64 7.21 4.20
N ASP A 291 -10.54 7.61 3.59
CA ASP A 291 -9.25 6.94 3.73
C ASP A 291 -8.65 7.21 5.11
N ILE A 292 -8.48 6.14 5.88
CA ILE A 292 -7.90 6.14 7.23
C ILE A 292 -6.57 5.41 7.30
N LEU A 293 -5.99 5.03 6.15
CA LEU A 293 -4.69 4.36 6.12
C LEU A 293 -3.60 5.25 6.71
N ILE A 294 -2.85 4.73 7.66
CA ILE A 294 -1.74 5.44 8.29
C ILE A 294 -0.53 5.37 7.36
N ARG A 295 0.08 6.52 7.08
CA ARG A 295 1.27 6.69 6.22
C ARG A 295 2.34 7.45 6.99
N ASN A 296 2.90 6.80 8.01
CA ASN A 296 3.94 7.36 8.87
C ASN A 296 5.32 6.75 8.59
N GLY A 297 5.45 5.90 7.58
CA GLY A 297 6.70 5.31 7.15
C GLY A 297 7.69 6.34 6.58
N TYR A 298 8.89 5.91 6.23
CA TYR A 298 9.86 6.75 5.52
C TYR A 298 9.33 7.16 4.15
N GLU A 299 8.64 6.23 3.48
CA GLU A 299 7.97 6.41 2.20
C GLU A 299 6.52 5.99 2.28
N ASP A 300 5.69 6.56 1.42
CA ASP A 300 4.30 6.12 1.28
C ASP A 300 4.24 4.68 0.75
N PRO A 301 3.22 3.89 1.12
CA PRO A 301 3.07 2.51 0.67
C PRO A 301 2.62 2.44 -0.80
N VAL A 302 3.57 2.67 -1.71
CA VAL A 302 3.34 2.73 -3.17
C VAL A 302 4.14 1.69 -3.96
N GLY A 303 4.94 0.87 -3.29
CA GLY A 303 5.85 -0.08 -3.93
C GLY A 303 7.07 0.60 -4.56
N ASP A 304 7.65 -0.04 -5.56
CA ASP A 304 8.81 0.50 -6.28
C ASP A 304 8.42 1.67 -7.19
N LEU A 305 9.18 2.76 -7.13
CA LEU A 305 8.98 3.98 -7.94
C LEU A 305 9.93 4.06 -9.14
N SER A 306 10.65 2.99 -9.48
CA SER A 306 11.59 2.99 -10.59
C SER A 306 10.90 3.32 -11.92
N PHE A 307 11.40 4.32 -12.60
CA PHE A 307 10.96 4.75 -13.93
C PHE A 307 11.86 4.22 -15.05
N GLY A 308 12.93 3.52 -14.71
CA GLY A 308 13.84 2.90 -15.66
C GLY A 308 13.26 1.63 -16.29
N SER A 309 13.65 1.31 -17.52
CA SER A 309 13.31 0.05 -18.19
C SER A 309 14.46 -0.95 -18.10
N ALA A 310 14.77 -1.40 -16.88
CA ALA A 310 15.77 -2.45 -16.68
C ALA A 310 15.12 -3.81 -16.74
N GLY A 311 15.71 -4.73 -17.46
CA GLY A 311 15.22 -6.11 -17.56
C GLY A 311 13.81 -6.26 -18.17
N GLY A 312 13.34 -5.29 -18.96
CA GLY A 312 12.01 -5.33 -19.59
C GLY A 312 10.86 -4.85 -18.70
N VAL A 313 11.13 -4.42 -17.46
CA VAL A 313 10.14 -3.87 -16.53
C VAL A 313 10.28 -2.35 -16.50
N SER A 314 9.19 -1.63 -16.74
CA SER A 314 9.18 -0.16 -16.74
C SER A 314 8.01 0.39 -15.91
N GLY A 315 8.24 1.55 -15.30
CA GLY A 315 7.24 2.29 -14.52
C GLY A 315 7.19 1.88 -13.04
N SER A 316 6.32 2.58 -12.30
CA SER A 316 6.06 2.30 -10.88
C SER A 316 5.28 1.00 -10.68
N SER A 317 5.33 0.45 -9.47
CA SER A 317 4.48 -0.66 -9.04
C SER A 317 3.00 -0.35 -9.29
N LYS A 318 2.23 -1.40 -9.62
CA LYS A 318 0.77 -1.34 -9.78
C LYS A 318 0.15 -2.44 -8.94
N PHE A 319 -0.37 -2.08 -7.79
CA PHE A 319 -1.02 -3.03 -6.93
C PHE A 319 -2.35 -3.47 -7.51
N ILE A 320 -2.50 -4.78 -7.60
CA ILE A 320 -3.71 -5.44 -8.13
C ILE A 320 -4.52 -6.10 -7.05
N ASP A 321 -3.90 -6.39 -5.90
CA ASP A 321 -4.57 -7.02 -4.78
C ASP A 321 -3.93 -6.63 -3.45
N VAL A 322 -4.68 -6.81 -2.37
CA VAL A 322 -4.26 -6.56 -1.00
C VAL A 322 -4.88 -7.59 -0.06
N ALA A 323 -4.06 -8.17 0.81
CA ALA A 323 -4.50 -9.04 1.90
C ALA A 323 -4.16 -8.40 3.24
N ALA A 324 -5.17 -8.15 4.08
CA ALA A 324 -5.00 -7.59 5.42
C ALA A 324 -4.73 -8.71 6.43
N LEU A 325 -3.64 -8.63 7.20
CA LEU A 325 -3.25 -9.61 8.20
C LEU A 325 -3.79 -9.25 9.60
N ASP A 326 -3.77 -10.20 10.53
CA ASP A 326 -4.40 -10.06 11.84
C ASP A 326 -3.64 -9.10 12.78
N ASN A 327 -2.37 -8.81 12.49
CA ASN A 327 -1.55 -7.86 13.22
C ASN A 327 -1.57 -6.43 12.64
N ASP A 328 -2.59 -6.10 11.85
CA ASP A 328 -2.74 -4.84 11.13
C ASP A 328 -1.66 -4.56 10.07
N SER A 329 -0.81 -5.55 9.76
CA SER A 329 0.03 -5.50 8.57
C SER A 329 -0.80 -5.87 7.34
N TYR A 330 -0.32 -5.50 6.16
CA TYR A 330 -1.02 -5.82 4.92
C TYR A 330 -0.02 -6.11 3.80
N ALA A 331 -0.37 -7.11 2.99
CA ALA A 331 0.39 -7.55 1.83
C ALA A 331 -0.23 -6.97 0.56
N CYS A 332 0.58 -6.38 -0.32
CA CYS A 332 0.13 -5.83 -1.59
C CYS A 332 0.82 -6.53 -2.76
N PHE A 333 0.06 -6.94 -3.76
CA PHE A 333 0.57 -7.68 -4.90
C PHE A 333 0.78 -6.75 -6.09
N ASP A 334 2.03 -6.63 -6.53
CA ASP A 334 2.42 -5.80 -7.68
C ASP A 334 2.40 -6.62 -8.97
N ARG A 335 1.60 -6.18 -9.94
CA ARG A 335 1.52 -6.79 -11.26
C ARG A 335 2.74 -6.53 -12.13
N VAL A 336 3.39 -5.38 -11.95
CA VAL A 336 4.48 -4.93 -12.84
C VAL A 336 5.74 -5.74 -12.63
N ARG A 337 6.06 -6.08 -11.37
CA ARG A 337 7.27 -6.83 -11.02
C ARG A 337 7.00 -8.22 -10.45
N GLY A 338 5.73 -8.60 -10.29
CA GLY A 338 5.36 -9.88 -9.66
C GLY A 338 5.80 -9.95 -8.20
N ARG A 339 5.83 -8.81 -7.49
CA ARG A 339 6.31 -8.75 -6.11
C ARG A 339 5.18 -8.62 -5.13
N ILE A 340 5.40 -9.18 -3.95
CA ILE A 340 4.54 -8.99 -2.78
C ILE A 340 5.26 -8.05 -1.82
N PHE A 341 4.63 -6.90 -1.55
CA PHE A 341 5.10 -5.90 -0.62
C PHE A 341 4.34 -6.03 0.69
N MET A 342 5.06 -6.24 1.79
CA MET A 342 4.47 -6.31 3.12
C MET A 342 4.69 -5.00 3.87
N TYR A 343 3.61 -4.40 4.35
CA TYR A 343 3.65 -3.16 5.13
C TYR A 343 3.15 -3.37 6.55
N ASP A 344 3.71 -2.65 7.51
CA ASP A 344 3.20 -2.61 8.88
C ASP A 344 1.99 -1.65 9.00
N PHE A 345 1.36 -1.63 10.17
CA PHE A 345 0.21 -0.76 10.49
C PHE A 345 0.52 0.76 10.40
N GLN A 346 1.78 1.16 10.29
CA GLN A 346 2.18 2.56 10.10
C GLN A 346 2.52 2.89 8.65
N GLY A 347 2.52 1.90 7.76
CA GLY A 347 2.85 2.05 6.35
C GLY A 347 4.35 1.90 6.06
N ASN A 348 5.17 1.38 7.02
CA ASN A 348 6.55 1.04 6.71
C ASN A 348 6.62 -0.25 5.90
N LEU A 349 7.44 -0.29 4.87
CA LEU A 349 7.74 -1.51 4.13
C LEU A 349 8.56 -2.45 5.02
N LEU A 350 7.97 -3.56 5.44
CA LEU A 350 8.68 -4.60 6.19
C LEU A 350 9.66 -5.33 5.29
N TYR A 351 9.22 -5.78 4.15
CA TYR A 351 10.00 -6.46 3.11
C TYR A 351 9.20 -6.59 1.81
N ALA A 352 9.92 -6.77 0.71
CA ALA A 352 9.36 -7.16 -0.57
C ALA A 352 10.03 -8.47 -1.05
N PHE A 353 9.25 -9.38 -1.62
CA PHE A 353 9.72 -10.66 -2.12
C PHE A 353 8.94 -11.10 -3.38
N GLY A 354 9.31 -12.23 -3.98
CA GLY A 354 8.76 -12.68 -5.25
C GLY A 354 9.41 -12.00 -6.45
N GLY A 355 8.84 -12.17 -7.63
CA GLY A 355 9.35 -11.58 -8.87
C GLY A 355 8.65 -12.11 -10.11
N LEU A 356 9.01 -11.61 -11.29
CA LEU A 356 8.56 -12.14 -12.56
C LEU A 356 9.44 -13.31 -12.99
N GLY A 357 8.83 -14.39 -13.44
CA GLY A 357 9.55 -15.54 -13.94
C GLY A 357 8.73 -16.83 -13.99
N ASN A 358 9.29 -17.86 -14.60
CA ASN A 358 8.67 -19.19 -14.69
C ASN A 358 9.30 -20.16 -13.67
N TYR A 359 9.41 -19.73 -12.42
CA TYR A 359 9.92 -20.53 -11.31
C TYR A 359 8.88 -20.54 -10.20
N LYS A 360 8.90 -21.55 -9.34
CA LYS A 360 8.05 -21.58 -8.15
C LYS A 360 8.36 -20.39 -7.26
N GLY A 361 7.32 -19.63 -6.90
CA GLY A 361 7.47 -18.38 -6.13
C GLY A 361 7.66 -17.13 -6.97
N TYR A 362 7.68 -17.26 -8.30
CA TYR A 362 7.66 -16.18 -9.28
C TYR A 362 6.39 -16.25 -10.12
N PHE A 363 6.04 -15.15 -10.78
CA PHE A 363 4.76 -15.00 -11.44
C PHE A 363 4.92 -14.62 -12.91
N LEU A 364 4.02 -15.14 -13.75
CA LEU A 364 3.90 -14.75 -15.15
C LEU A 364 2.81 -13.68 -15.35
N LEU A 365 1.70 -13.82 -14.64
CA LEU A 365 0.58 -12.88 -14.64
C LEU A 365 -0.13 -12.96 -13.27
N PRO A 366 0.36 -12.24 -12.26
CA PRO A 366 -0.28 -12.24 -10.95
C PRO A 366 -1.67 -11.59 -11.01
N VAL A 367 -2.66 -12.15 -10.30
CA VAL A 367 -4.07 -11.69 -10.37
C VAL A 367 -4.75 -11.57 -9.02
N ALA A 368 -4.44 -12.43 -8.05
CA ALA A 368 -5.07 -12.38 -6.73
C ALA A 368 -4.12 -12.82 -5.63
N LEU A 369 -4.33 -12.29 -4.43
CA LEU A 369 -3.58 -12.58 -3.21
C LEU A 369 -4.55 -12.67 -2.05
N ASP A 370 -4.44 -13.73 -1.24
CA ASP A 370 -5.18 -13.87 0.00
C ASP A 370 -4.35 -14.58 1.06
N LYS A 371 -4.87 -14.75 2.27
CA LYS A 371 -4.14 -15.29 3.42
C LYS A 371 -4.87 -16.43 4.12
N MET A 372 -4.09 -17.27 4.79
CA MET A 372 -4.56 -18.20 5.82
C MET A 372 -3.63 -18.06 7.04
N GLY A 373 -4.07 -17.32 8.05
CA GLY A 373 -3.19 -16.85 9.12
C GLY A 373 -2.08 -15.97 8.56
N TYR A 374 -0.82 -16.36 8.73
CA TYR A 374 0.33 -15.67 8.15
C TYR A 374 0.83 -16.30 6.84
N SER A 375 0.27 -17.42 6.40
CA SER A 375 0.55 -17.96 5.08
C SER A 375 -0.13 -17.10 4.00
N LEU A 376 0.60 -16.78 2.95
CA LEU A 376 0.06 -16.04 1.81
C LEU A 376 -0.18 -16.99 0.63
N PHE A 377 -1.26 -16.75 -0.08
CA PHE A 377 -1.64 -17.50 -1.27
C PHE A 377 -1.75 -16.54 -2.45
N ALA A 378 -0.98 -16.80 -3.48
CA ALA A 378 -0.92 -15.95 -4.67
C ALA A 378 -1.34 -16.74 -5.90
N LEU A 379 -2.31 -16.22 -6.64
CA LEU A 379 -2.87 -16.80 -7.85
C LEU A 379 -2.25 -16.17 -9.08
N ASP A 380 -1.82 -17.02 -10.02
CA ASP A 380 -1.28 -16.61 -11.31
C ASP A 380 -2.17 -17.12 -12.45
N ALA A 381 -2.70 -16.19 -13.24
CA ALA A 381 -3.61 -16.54 -14.33
C ALA A 381 -2.92 -17.23 -15.50
N ARG A 382 -1.66 -16.86 -15.80
CA ARG A 382 -0.92 -17.44 -16.94
C ARG A 382 -0.23 -18.75 -16.57
N ALA A 383 0.35 -18.83 -15.37
CA ALA A 383 0.87 -20.09 -14.86
C ALA A 383 -0.24 -21.08 -14.50
N ALA A 384 -1.48 -20.58 -14.38
CA ALA A 384 -2.67 -21.35 -13.99
C ALA A 384 -2.43 -22.13 -12.68
N ALA A 385 -1.88 -21.43 -11.68
CA ALA A 385 -1.42 -22.02 -10.44
C ALA A 385 -1.66 -21.15 -9.23
N LEU A 386 -1.87 -21.79 -8.08
CA LEU A 386 -1.93 -21.17 -6.77
C LEU A 386 -0.65 -21.51 -6.01
N THR A 387 0.09 -20.48 -5.61
CA THR A 387 1.33 -20.63 -4.83
C THR A 387 1.07 -20.27 -3.38
N ARG A 388 1.43 -21.15 -2.46
CA ARG A 388 1.44 -20.89 -1.02
C ARG A 388 2.84 -20.51 -0.56
N PHE A 389 2.91 -19.48 0.24
CA PHE A 389 4.10 -18.98 0.90
C PHE A 389 3.94 -19.10 2.41
N ASP A 390 4.88 -19.75 3.08
CA ASP A 390 4.93 -19.83 4.53
C ASP A 390 6.13 -19.04 5.06
N LEU A 391 6.01 -18.53 6.29
CA LEU A 391 7.05 -17.72 6.91
C LEU A 391 8.33 -18.52 7.14
N THR A 392 9.47 -17.92 6.80
CA THR A 392 10.77 -18.34 7.31
C THR A 392 10.93 -17.93 8.78
N THR A 393 12.01 -18.37 9.44
CA THR A 393 12.32 -17.89 10.80
C THR A 393 12.45 -16.37 10.85
N TYR A 394 13.05 -15.75 9.83
CA TYR A 394 13.19 -14.31 9.73
C TYR A 394 11.83 -13.59 9.62
N GLY A 395 10.96 -14.05 8.74
CA GLY A 395 9.61 -13.50 8.60
C GLY A 395 8.76 -13.72 9.86
N ALA A 396 8.89 -14.88 10.52
CA ALA A 396 8.17 -15.20 11.74
C ALA A 396 8.58 -14.26 12.91
N LEU A 397 9.87 -13.96 13.07
CA LEU A 397 10.36 -13.02 14.10
C LEU A 397 9.72 -11.62 13.90
N ILE A 398 9.67 -11.12 12.66
CA ILE A 398 9.09 -9.81 12.35
C ILE A 398 7.60 -9.79 12.67
N ASN A 399 6.83 -10.80 12.22
CA ASN A 399 5.40 -10.87 12.49
C ASN A 399 5.11 -11.03 13.98
N THR A 400 5.86 -11.90 14.69
CA THR A 400 5.73 -12.04 16.15
C THR A 400 6.03 -10.73 16.89
N ALA A 401 7.04 -9.97 16.43
CA ALA A 401 7.35 -8.66 17.04
C ALA A 401 6.17 -7.68 16.89
N LEU A 402 5.48 -7.69 15.77
CA LEU A 402 4.27 -6.87 15.54
C LEU A 402 3.09 -7.35 16.38
N ASP A 403 2.86 -8.67 16.47
CA ASP A 403 1.82 -9.27 17.33
C ASP A 403 2.02 -8.91 18.79
N GLU A 404 3.23 -9.08 19.30
CA GLU A 404 3.59 -8.74 20.68
C GLU A 404 3.39 -7.25 20.96
N TYR A 405 3.77 -6.39 20.01
CA TYR A 405 3.53 -4.96 20.12
C TYR A 405 2.04 -4.61 20.15
N LYS A 406 1.24 -5.20 19.26
CA LYS A 406 -0.22 -5.02 19.21
C LYS A 406 -0.89 -5.50 20.50
N ALA A 407 -0.44 -6.61 21.05
CA ALA A 407 -0.91 -7.16 22.30
C ALA A 407 -0.44 -6.38 23.56
N GLY A 408 0.38 -5.34 23.40
CA GLY A 408 0.91 -4.54 24.50
C GLY A 408 2.10 -5.17 25.24
N ARG A 409 2.62 -6.30 24.78
CA ARG A 409 3.78 -7.00 25.34
C ARG A 409 5.07 -6.44 24.75
N TYR A 410 5.38 -5.18 25.10
CA TYR A 410 6.44 -4.40 24.47
C TYR A 410 7.85 -4.96 24.70
N GLU A 411 8.11 -5.63 25.85
CA GLU A 411 9.39 -6.26 26.13
C GLU A 411 9.63 -7.44 25.18
N SER A 412 8.67 -8.33 25.06
CA SER A 412 8.71 -9.45 24.13
C SER A 412 8.85 -8.97 22.67
N SER A 413 8.12 -7.92 22.29
CA SER A 413 8.29 -7.30 20.98
C SER A 413 9.73 -6.83 20.73
N ALA A 414 10.34 -6.15 21.71
CA ALA A 414 11.73 -5.70 21.59
C ALA A 414 12.71 -6.87 21.45
N GLU A 415 12.50 -7.96 22.19
CA GLU A 415 13.32 -9.18 22.08
C GLU A 415 13.25 -9.80 20.67
N GLN A 416 12.06 -9.88 20.08
CA GLN A 416 11.90 -10.38 18.70
C GLN A 416 12.64 -9.49 17.69
N TRP A 417 12.57 -8.17 17.84
CA TRP A 417 13.35 -7.25 17.02
C TRP A 417 14.85 -7.41 17.21
N GLU A 418 15.33 -7.65 18.42
CA GLU A 418 16.75 -7.92 18.70
C GLU A 418 17.20 -9.24 18.05
N GLN A 419 16.36 -10.29 18.03
CA GLN A 419 16.65 -11.52 17.29
C GLN A 419 16.67 -11.28 15.77
N THR A 420 15.75 -10.48 15.27
CA THR A 420 15.71 -10.08 13.85
C THR A 420 17.02 -9.39 13.45
N LEU A 421 17.56 -8.50 14.31
CA LEU A 421 18.85 -7.83 14.06
C LEU A 421 20.06 -8.78 14.04
N LYS A 422 20.00 -9.92 14.72
CA LYS A 422 21.06 -10.95 14.63
C LYS A 422 21.09 -11.61 13.25
N MET A 423 19.93 -11.68 12.56
CA MET A 423 19.83 -12.23 11.21
C MET A 423 20.10 -11.15 10.15
N ASN A 424 19.67 -9.92 10.40
CA ASN A 424 19.83 -8.79 9.50
C ASN A 424 20.17 -7.51 10.29
N GLY A 425 21.45 -7.27 10.49
CA GLY A 425 21.94 -6.10 11.25
C GLY A 425 21.68 -4.75 10.58
N ASN A 426 21.33 -4.74 9.30
CA ASN A 426 21.02 -3.52 8.53
C ASN A 426 19.51 -3.23 8.46
N TYR A 427 18.70 -3.96 9.21
CA TYR A 427 17.25 -3.80 9.17
C TYR A 427 16.80 -2.60 10.04
N ASP A 428 16.63 -1.45 9.40
CA ASP A 428 16.31 -0.17 10.06
C ASP A 428 15.04 -0.23 10.90
N LEU A 429 14.02 -0.91 10.42
CA LEU A 429 12.74 -1.02 11.14
C LEU A 429 12.85 -1.79 12.46
N ALA A 430 13.78 -2.73 12.59
CA ALA A 430 13.98 -3.41 13.86
C ALA A 430 14.50 -2.45 14.93
N TYR A 431 15.41 -1.54 14.59
CA TYR A 431 15.85 -0.50 15.52
C TYR A 431 14.71 0.43 15.92
N ILE A 432 13.87 0.83 14.93
CA ILE A 432 12.69 1.66 15.18
C ILE A 432 11.67 0.90 16.04
N GLY A 433 11.48 -0.39 15.80
CA GLY A 433 10.61 -1.27 16.58
C GLY A 433 11.03 -1.35 18.05
N ILE A 434 12.33 -1.55 18.31
CA ILE A 434 12.88 -1.52 19.68
C ILE A 434 12.66 -0.14 20.33
N GLY A 435 12.91 0.94 19.59
CA GLY A 435 12.66 2.30 20.06
C GLY A 435 11.19 2.54 20.39
N ARG A 436 10.29 2.02 19.57
CA ARG A 436 8.84 2.11 19.76
C ARG A 436 8.37 1.32 20.99
N ALA A 437 8.89 0.12 21.18
CA ALA A 437 8.62 -0.70 22.36
C ALA A 437 9.11 0.00 23.64
N ALA A 438 10.36 0.51 23.65
CA ALA A 438 10.93 1.26 24.75
C ALA A 438 10.12 2.53 25.10
N LEU A 439 9.65 3.26 24.08
CA LEU A 439 8.78 4.43 24.26
C LEU A 439 7.48 4.07 25.01
N ARG A 440 6.88 2.94 24.68
CA ARG A 440 5.65 2.45 25.32
C ARG A 440 5.90 1.93 26.75
N GLN A 441 7.07 1.40 27.01
CA GLN A 441 7.51 1.00 28.36
C GLN A 441 7.84 2.20 29.27
N GLY A 442 7.97 3.40 28.71
CA GLY A 442 8.41 4.58 29.44
C GLY A 442 9.94 4.74 29.55
N ASP A 443 10.72 3.87 28.89
CA ASP A 443 12.18 4.03 28.79
C ASP A 443 12.51 4.99 27.64
N TYR A 444 12.30 6.27 27.92
CA TYR A 444 12.44 7.33 26.91
C TYR A 444 13.90 7.50 26.44
N LEU A 445 14.88 7.22 27.31
CA LEU A 445 16.30 7.33 26.95
C LEU A 445 16.70 6.22 25.97
N LYS A 446 16.27 4.97 26.20
CA LYS A 446 16.46 3.85 25.28
C LYS A 446 15.76 4.15 23.95
N ALA A 447 14.52 4.63 23.99
CA ALA A 447 13.76 5.00 22.79
C ALA A 447 14.51 6.06 21.96
N MET A 448 14.94 7.17 22.59
CA MET A 448 15.71 8.23 21.93
C MET A 448 17.01 7.70 21.30
N LYS A 449 17.72 6.80 21.98
CA LYS A 449 18.95 6.18 21.47
C LYS A 449 18.69 5.43 20.16
N TYR A 450 17.67 4.57 20.13
CA TYR A 450 17.35 3.75 18.98
C TYR A 450 16.81 4.56 17.80
N TYR A 451 15.91 5.52 18.04
CA TYR A 451 15.41 6.43 16.99
C TYR A 451 16.54 7.26 16.37
N LYS A 452 17.48 7.75 17.18
CA LYS A 452 18.63 8.50 16.70
C LYS A 452 19.55 7.67 15.80
N LEU A 453 19.73 6.37 16.10
CA LEU A 453 20.57 5.46 15.29
C LEU A 453 20.07 5.36 13.84
N LYS A 454 18.75 5.43 13.65
CA LYS A 454 18.12 5.26 12.33
C LYS A 454 17.38 6.51 11.83
N ARG A 455 17.73 7.68 12.36
CA ARG A 455 17.21 8.99 11.94
C ARG A 455 15.68 9.10 11.94
N ASP A 456 15.00 8.38 12.82
CA ASP A 456 13.57 8.61 13.05
C ASP A 456 13.40 9.87 13.92
N ASP A 457 13.44 11.03 13.27
CA ASP A 457 13.35 12.33 13.97
C ASP A 457 11.97 12.53 14.61
N LYS A 458 10.92 11.97 14.03
CA LYS A 458 9.55 12.03 14.58
C LYS A 458 9.46 11.21 15.88
N GLY A 459 9.94 9.97 15.85
CA GLY A 459 10.01 9.09 17.01
C GLY A 459 10.90 9.68 18.10
N TYR A 460 12.08 10.18 17.73
CA TYR A 460 12.99 10.85 18.66
C TYR A 460 12.34 12.07 19.33
N GLY A 461 11.72 12.95 18.55
CA GLY A 461 11.04 14.14 19.06
C GLY A 461 9.93 13.80 20.06
N LYS A 462 9.15 12.75 19.78
CA LYS A 462 8.11 12.25 20.68
C LYS A 462 8.71 11.69 21.98
N ALA A 463 9.76 10.86 21.90
CA ALA A 463 10.44 10.31 23.07
C ALA A 463 11.07 11.42 23.91
N PHE A 464 11.70 12.41 23.27
CA PHE A 464 12.26 13.58 23.94
C PHE A 464 11.20 14.42 24.67
N GLN A 465 10.03 14.59 24.06
CA GLN A 465 8.91 15.30 24.68
C GLN A 465 8.48 14.65 26.00
N PHE A 466 8.31 13.31 25.99
CA PHE A 466 7.96 12.56 27.22
C PHE A 466 9.07 12.56 28.24
N TYR A 467 10.34 12.36 27.82
CA TYR A 467 11.50 12.45 28.69
C TYR A 467 11.59 13.81 29.38
N ARG A 468 11.45 14.90 28.62
CA ARG A 468 11.48 16.26 29.19
C ARG A 468 10.35 16.49 30.18
N LYS A 469 9.15 15.98 29.90
CA LYS A 469 8.01 16.07 30.81
C LYS A 469 8.32 15.35 32.12
N GLN A 470 8.74 14.10 32.06
CA GLN A 470 9.10 13.30 33.23
C GLN A 470 10.23 13.99 34.04
N TRP A 471 11.28 14.42 33.37
CA TRP A 471 12.38 15.11 34.00
C TRP A 471 11.94 16.38 34.72
N MET A 472 11.06 17.16 34.14
CA MET A 472 10.49 18.35 34.79
C MET A 472 9.66 17.98 36.01
N GLU A 473 8.80 16.97 35.91
CA GLU A 473 7.97 16.51 37.03
C GLU A 473 8.86 16.07 38.24
N GLU A 474 9.93 15.36 37.98
CA GLU A 474 10.86 14.89 39.02
C GLU A 474 11.76 16.01 39.61
N ASN A 475 12.05 17.04 38.85
CA ASN A 475 13.06 18.05 39.25
C ASN A 475 12.49 19.46 39.46
N LEU A 476 11.21 19.71 39.16
CA LEU A 476 10.61 21.05 39.27
C LEU A 476 10.77 21.63 40.69
N TRP A 477 10.51 20.84 41.70
CA TRP A 477 10.66 21.28 43.09
C TRP A 477 12.10 21.65 43.44
N LYS A 478 13.11 20.93 42.90
CA LYS A 478 14.53 21.24 43.07
C LYS A 478 14.90 22.57 42.41
N ILE A 479 14.34 22.82 41.20
CA ILE A 479 14.54 24.10 40.50
C ILE A 479 13.93 25.24 41.29
N LEU A 480 12.70 25.07 41.78
CA LEU A 480 12.01 26.05 42.59
C LEU A 480 12.76 26.33 43.90
N LEU A 481 13.28 25.28 44.55
CA LEU A 481 14.10 25.43 45.73
C LEU A 481 15.39 26.20 45.45
N LEU A 482 16.10 25.87 44.36
CA LEU A 482 17.30 26.59 43.94
C LEU A 482 17.02 28.07 43.69
N LEU A 483 15.93 28.40 42.99
CA LEU A 483 15.48 29.77 42.74
C LEU A 483 15.17 30.49 44.06
N ALA A 484 14.49 29.83 44.99
CA ALA A 484 14.20 30.39 46.30
C ALA A 484 15.49 30.70 47.08
N ILE A 485 16.46 29.78 47.07
CA ILE A 485 17.77 30.00 47.68
C ILE A 485 18.50 31.20 47.09
N VAL A 486 18.54 31.30 45.76
CA VAL A 486 19.21 32.38 45.02
C VAL A 486 18.56 33.74 45.35
N ILE A 487 17.24 33.80 45.60
CA ILE A 487 16.52 35.04 45.92
C ILE A 487 16.60 35.38 47.40
N ILE A 488 16.47 34.37 48.28
CA ILE A 488 16.35 34.58 49.73
C ILE A 488 17.72 34.82 50.38
N VAL A 489 18.71 34.01 50.04
CA VAL A 489 20.04 34.06 50.67
C VAL A 489 20.70 35.44 50.53
N PRO A 490 20.73 36.10 49.37
CA PRO A 490 21.31 37.46 49.28
C PRO A 490 20.56 38.50 50.11
N LYS A 491 19.20 38.35 50.18
CA LYS A 491 18.39 39.25 51.03
C LYS A 491 18.69 39.05 52.53
N LEU A 492 18.80 37.82 52.96
CA LEU A 492 19.22 37.49 54.36
C LEU A 492 20.60 38.02 54.67
N ILE A 493 21.58 37.79 53.78
CA ILE A 493 22.96 38.30 53.98
C ILE A 493 22.94 39.85 54.06
N LYS A 494 22.22 40.54 53.19
CA LYS A 494 22.08 41.99 53.26
C LYS A 494 21.42 42.43 54.58
N GLY A 495 20.38 41.73 55.01
CA GLY A 495 19.70 42.00 56.30
C GLY A 495 20.64 41.84 57.52
N ILE A 496 21.39 40.71 57.51
CA ILE A 496 22.37 40.45 58.59
C ILE A 496 23.48 41.51 58.59
N LEU A 497 24.00 41.87 57.41
CA LEU A 497 25.03 42.89 57.29
C LEU A 497 24.52 44.27 57.74
N LYS A 498 23.28 44.62 57.42
CA LYS A 498 22.65 45.86 57.89
C LYS A 498 22.45 45.87 59.38
N PHE A 499 21.92 44.79 59.97
CA PHE A 499 21.74 44.66 61.42
C PHE A 499 23.09 44.72 62.18
N ARG A 500 24.14 44.03 61.66
CA ARG A 500 25.45 44.09 62.22
C ARG A 500 26.07 45.50 62.23
N LYS A 501 25.78 46.28 61.15
CA LYS A 501 26.21 47.68 61.06
C LYS A 501 25.45 48.56 62.07
N GLU A 502 24.17 48.38 62.21
CA GLU A 502 23.34 49.10 63.20
C GLU A 502 23.76 48.83 64.63
N VAL A 503 24.08 47.58 64.99
CA VAL A 503 24.55 47.17 66.33
C VAL A 503 26.01 47.63 66.66
N MET A 504 26.81 47.94 65.64
CA MET A 504 28.20 48.44 65.87
C MET A 504 28.27 49.97 65.85
N GLU A 505 27.21 50.68 65.50
CA GLU A 505 27.06 52.13 65.54
C GLU A 505 26.35 52.63 66.81
N GLU A 506 25.79 51.73 67.68
CA GLU A 506 25.37 51.96 69.07
C GLU A 506 26.53 51.62 70.02
#